data_695dbba26d1f4a212d564c0c2c742131
#
_entry.id   695dbba26d1f4a212d564c0c2c742131
#
_cell.length_a   1.000
_cell.length_b   1.000
_cell.length_c   1.000
_cell.angle_alpha   90.00
_cell.angle_beta   90.00
_cell.angle_gamma   90.00
#
_symmetry.space_group_name_H-M   'P 1'
#
loop_
_entity.id
_entity.type
_entity.pdbx_description
1 polymer ?
#
loop_
_entity_poly.entity_id
_entity_poly.type
_entity_poly.pdbx_seq_one_letter_code
_entity_poly.pdbx_strand_id
1 'polypeptide(L)'
;MPRYIGPLFVRATTQALLAARDAGAGEWSGSLDLGLSQGTALLQSEAWQWRGVRYPYPPSLKDRTIYYWDGDEFVSAARFSSSLIKLVPTEWGAPTFEIDGIKMLPTSKQSPFEDARHKVALIEPRGKRVLDTCGGLGYFAARCLQAGAARIDSFEKNADVLWLRTLNPWSPDAEDPANEGRLQLRHADVSLAISQVADASIDAALHDPPRFGIAGELYSQVFYDHLARVLRRGGKLFHYTGSPNKLTTGRDVPREVAKRLEKAGFKLQLALDGVLALRR
;
A
#
# COMPACT_ATOMS: atom_id res chain seq x y z
N MET A 1 -9.82 3.00 -12.68
CA MET A 1 -10.79 3.86 -11.97
C MET A 1 -10.09 5.19 -11.71
N PRO A 2 -10.74 6.33 -11.94
CA PRO A 2 -10.12 7.63 -11.72
C PRO A 2 -9.76 7.80 -10.24
N ARG A 3 -8.68 8.55 -9.99
CA ARG A 3 -8.24 8.88 -8.64
C ARG A 3 -9.20 9.86 -7.98
N TYR A 4 -9.52 9.63 -6.72
CA TYR A 4 -10.29 10.55 -5.91
C TYR A 4 -9.42 11.76 -5.53
N ILE A 5 -9.93 12.96 -5.74
CA ILE A 5 -9.24 14.23 -5.47
C ILE A 5 -9.96 15.11 -4.44
N GLY A 6 -11.07 14.62 -3.89
CA GLY A 6 -11.86 15.31 -2.87
C GLY A 6 -11.25 15.19 -1.46
N PRO A 7 -11.91 15.81 -0.47
CA PRO A 7 -11.45 15.80 0.92
C PRO A 7 -11.65 14.44 1.58
N LEU A 8 -10.66 14.03 2.38
CA LEU A 8 -10.69 12.84 3.21
C LEU A 8 -10.75 13.24 4.68
N PHE A 9 -11.68 12.67 5.40
CA PHE A 9 -11.90 12.96 6.80
C PHE A 9 -11.60 11.79 7.71
N VAL A 10 -10.97 12.11 8.83
CA VAL A 10 -10.95 11.30 10.04
C VAL A 10 -11.63 12.08 11.15
N ARG A 11 -12.01 11.40 12.25
CA ARG A 11 -12.70 12.06 13.37
C ARG A 11 -12.03 13.32 13.85
N ALA A 12 -10.71 13.32 14.04
CA ALA A 12 -9.95 14.49 14.51
C ALA A 12 -10.04 15.68 13.55
N THR A 13 -9.89 15.44 12.25
CA THR A 13 -10.01 16.48 11.21
C THR A 13 -11.41 17.07 11.17
N THR A 14 -12.45 16.21 11.28
CA THR A 14 -13.86 16.66 11.36
C THR A 14 -14.09 17.53 12.57
N GLN A 15 -13.64 17.11 13.75
CA GLN A 15 -13.78 17.88 14.99
C GLN A 15 -13.11 19.25 14.89
N ALA A 16 -11.90 19.32 14.33
CA ALA A 16 -11.17 20.56 14.13
C ALA A 16 -11.90 21.52 13.17
N LEU A 17 -12.43 21.01 12.04
CA LEU A 17 -13.20 21.79 11.08
C LEU A 17 -14.50 22.34 11.71
N LEU A 18 -15.24 21.50 12.43
CA LEU A 18 -16.48 21.91 13.09
C LEU A 18 -16.23 22.91 14.22
N ALA A 19 -15.17 22.72 15.02
CA ALA A 19 -14.80 23.67 16.07
C ALA A 19 -14.45 25.06 15.50
N ALA A 20 -13.75 25.12 14.36
CA ALA A 20 -13.46 26.38 13.68
C ALA A 20 -14.74 27.08 13.19
N ARG A 21 -15.70 26.34 12.61
CA ARG A 21 -17.02 26.85 12.23
C ARG A 21 -17.75 27.40 13.46
N ASP A 22 -17.83 26.65 14.54
CA ASP A 22 -18.58 27.00 15.75
C ASP A 22 -17.95 28.21 16.47
N ALA A 23 -16.65 28.44 16.29
CA ALA A 23 -15.95 29.63 16.72
C ALA A 23 -16.16 30.83 15.79
N GLY A 24 -16.92 30.69 14.70
CA GLY A 24 -17.16 31.77 13.72
C GLY A 24 -15.94 32.10 12.84
N ALA A 25 -14.98 31.21 12.72
CA ALA A 25 -13.83 31.39 11.84
C ALA A 25 -14.28 31.43 10.36
N GLY A 26 -13.73 32.38 9.58
CA GLY A 26 -13.99 32.43 8.13
C GLY A 26 -13.22 31.40 7.32
N GLU A 27 -12.19 30.82 7.93
CA GLU A 27 -11.34 29.80 7.30
C GLU A 27 -10.77 28.82 8.33
N TRP A 28 -10.38 27.64 7.84
CA TRP A 28 -9.69 26.60 8.60
C TRP A 28 -8.51 26.06 7.78
N SER A 29 -7.36 25.93 8.42
CA SER A 29 -6.17 25.34 7.79
C SER A 29 -5.85 23.99 8.39
N GLY A 30 -5.61 23.02 7.52
CA GLY A 30 -5.30 21.65 7.92
C GLY A 30 -5.10 20.72 6.73
N SER A 31 -4.99 19.42 7.01
CA SER A 31 -4.87 18.43 5.96
C SER A 31 -6.22 17.75 5.69
N LEU A 32 -6.61 17.73 4.43
CA LEU A 32 -7.78 17.03 3.90
C LEU A 32 -7.38 15.88 2.95
N ASP A 33 -6.13 15.46 3.02
CA ASP A 33 -5.53 14.38 2.22
C ASP A 33 -4.63 13.45 3.07
N LEU A 34 -5.06 13.19 4.30
CA LEU A 34 -4.40 12.30 5.25
C LEU A 34 -2.94 12.69 5.55
N GLY A 35 -2.68 13.98 5.70
CA GLY A 35 -1.38 14.50 6.08
C GLY A 35 -0.37 14.64 4.94
N LEU A 36 -0.77 14.41 3.69
CA LEU A 36 0.12 14.55 2.54
C LEU A 36 0.44 16.02 2.24
N SER A 37 -0.57 16.92 2.37
CA SER A 37 -0.40 18.35 2.21
C SER A 37 -1.20 19.14 3.25
N GLN A 38 -0.90 20.44 3.37
CA GLN A 38 -1.69 21.40 4.11
C GLN A 38 -2.49 22.25 3.13
N GLY A 39 -3.70 22.64 3.52
CA GLY A 39 -4.57 23.48 2.71
C GLY A 39 -5.52 24.29 3.56
N THR A 40 -6.13 25.31 2.97
CA THR A 40 -7.13 26.17 3.62
C THR A 40 -8.50 25.91 3.05
N ALA A 41 -9.48 25.71 3.92
CA ALA A 41 -10.89 25.62 3.59
C ALA A 41 -11.58 26.92 4.02
N LEU A 42 -12.43 27.50 3.17
CA LEU A 42 -13.27 28.65 3.49
C LEU A 42 -14.54 28.16 4.18
N LEU A 43 -14.86 28.74 5.34
CA LEU A 43 -16.00 28.33 6.16
C LEU A 43 -17.17 29.31 6.01
N GLN A 44 -18.37 28.76 5.89
CA GLN A 44 -19.66 29.45 5.92
C GLN A 44 -20.58 28.74 6.93
N SER A 45 -21.71 29.34 7.28
CA SER A 45 -22.63 28.75 8.28
C SER A 45 -23.11 27.33 7.92
N GLU A 46 -23.48 27.12 6.66
CA GLU A 46 -24.16 25.89 6.20
C GLU A 46 -23.25 24.95 5.40
N ALA A 47 -22.09 25.46 4.94
CA ALA A 47 -21.20 24.72 4.05
C ALA A 47 -19.77 25.28 4.16
N TRP A 48 -18.83 24.53 3.64
CA TRP A 48 -17.44 24.94 3.51
C TRP A 48 -16.93 24.68 2.07
N GLN A 49 -15.86 25.36 1.69
CA GLN A 49 -15.30 25.24 0.34
C GLN A 49 -13.82 24.86 0.41
N TRP A 50 -13.42 23.90 -0.43
CA TRP A 50 -12.03 23.48 -0.58
C TRP A 50 -11.72 23.23 -2.06
N ARG A 51 -10.58 23.77 -2.53
CA ARG A 51 -10.17 23.68 -3.96
C ARG A 51 -11.28 24.09 -4.94
N GLY A 52 -12.07 25.11 -4.58
CA GLY A 52 -13.16 25.62 -5.41
C GLY A 52 -14.46 24.79 -5.38
N VAL A 53 -14.48 23.67 -4.68
CA VAL A 53 -15.67 22.81 -4.54
C VAL A 53 -16.33 23.06 -3.18
N ARG A 54 -17.66 23.18 -3.19
CA ARG A 54 -18.48 23.35 -1.98
C ARG A 54 -18.94 22.02 -1.44
N TYR A 55 -18.86 21.85 -0.11
CA TYR A 55 -19.25 20.66 0.62
C TYR A 55 -20.16 21.00 1.81
N PRO A 56 -21.11 20.14 2.18
CA PRO A 56 -21.78 20.23 3.48
C PRO A 56 -20.79 19.89 4.60
N TYR A 57 -21.12 20.25 5.81
CA TYR A 57 -20.31 19.84 6.95
C TYR A 57 -20.46 18.33 7.21
N PRO A 58 -19.35 17.61 7.45
CA PRO A 58 -19.43 16.19 7.74
C PRO A 58 -20.16 15.95 9.08
N PRO A 59 -20.93 14.85 9.19
CA PRO A 59 -21.57 14.47 10.45
C PRO A 59 -20.51 13.99 11.46
N SER A 60 -20.96 13.57 12.65
CA SER A 60 -20.07 12.90 13.60
C SER A 60 -19.54 11.61 13.02
N LEU A 61 -18.23 11.49 12.91
CA LEU A 61 -17.56 10.35 12.28
C LEU A 61 -17.04 9.34 13.32
N LYS A 62 -17.03 8.06 12.94
CA LYS A 62 -16.52 6.97 13.77
C LYS A 62 -14.99 7.02 13.85
N ASP A 63 -14.44 6.59 14.98
CA ASP A 63 -13.00 6.37 15.13
C ASP A 63 -12.48 5.30 14.16
N ARG A 64 -11.19 5.35 13.88
CA ARG A 64 -10.48 4.37 13.04
C ARG A 64 -11.13 4.15 11.67
N THR A 65 -11.78 5.18 11.12
CA THR A 65 -12.46 5.15 9.83
C THR A 65 -12.12 6.40 9.05
N ILE A 66 -11.79 6.24 7.79
CA ILE A 66 -11.62 7.33 6.84
C ILE A 66 -12.91 7.48 6.05
N TYR A 67 -13.35 8.72 5.85
CA TYR A 67 -14.54 9.06 5.08
C TYR A 67 -14.15 9.93 3.88
N TYR A 68 -14.88 9.78 2.81
CA TYR A 68 -14.76 10.56 1.60
C TYR A 68 -16.13 11.03 1.11
N TRP A 69 -16.17 12.09 0.32
CA TRP A 69 -17.40 12.59 -0.28
C TRP A 69 -17.68 11.81 -1.57
N ASP A 70 -18.81 11.12 -1.66
CA ASP A 70 -19.17 10.31 -2.84
C ASP A 70 -19.92 11.08 -3.92
N GLY A 71 -20.29 12.33 -3.64
CA GLY A 71 -21.09 13.21 -4.49
C GLY A 71 -22.38 13.66 -3.81
N ASP A 72 -22.86 12.91 -2.83
CA ASP A 72 -24.12 13.12 -2.09
C ASP A 72 -23.91 13.19 -0.59
N GLU A 73 -23.10 12.27 -0.03
CA GLU A 73 -22.82 12.21 1.41
C GLU A 73 -21.37 11.79 1.73
N PHE A 74 -20.98 11.95 3.00
CA PHE A 74 -19.71 11.44 3.50
C PHE A 74 -19.85 9.96 3.86
N VAL A 75 -19.26 9.09 3.04
CA VAL A 75 -19.29 7.64 3.20
C VAL A 75 -17.95 7.11 3.68
N SER A 76 -17.95 5.97 4.38
CA SER A 76 -16.72 5.32 4.81
C SER A 76 -15.94 4.74 3.63
N ALA A 77 -14.61 4.89 3.66
CA ALA A 77 -13.71 4.23 2.72
C ALA A 77 -13.61 2.72 3.02
N ALA A 78 -14.75 2.04 2.89
CA ALA A 78 -14.91 0.63 3.18
C ALA A 78 -15.86 -0.03 2.17
N ARG A 79 -15.58 -1.28 1.81
CA ARG A 79 -16.45 -2.12 0.98
C ARG A 79 -16.54 -3.53 1.56
N PHE A 80 -17.68 -4.14 1.34
CA PHE A 80 -17.91 -5.55 1.62
C PHE A 80 -18.28 -6.24 0.31
N SER A 81 -17.46 -7.19 -0.10
CA SER A 81 -17.75 -8.12 -1.20
C SER A 81 -17.76 -9.56 -0.68
N SER A 82 -16.64 -10.23 -0.61
CA SER A 82 -16.42 -11.49 0.12
C SER A 82 -15.87 -11.27 1.53
N SER A 83 -15.23 -10.13 1.77
CA SER A 83 -14.62 -9.69 3.02
C SER A 83 -14.87 -8.20 3.23
N LEU A 84 -14.85 -7.74 4.47
CA LEU A 84 -14.87 -6.31 4.77
C LEU A 84 -13.47 -5.72 4.59
N ILE A 85 -13.32 -4.88 3.57
CA ILE A 85 -12.05 -4.19 3.29
C ILE A 85 -12.25 -2.70 3.54
N LYS A 86 -11.38 -2.10 4.34
CA LYS A 86 -11.46 -0.67 4.68
C LYS A 86 -10.11 0.00 4.80
N LEU A 87 -10.06 1.27 4.45
CA LEU A 87 -8.94 2.15 4.71
C LEU A 87 -8.98 2.62 6.18
N VAL A 88 -7.85 2.58 6.87
CA VAL A 88 -7.74 2.88 8.30
C VAL A 88 -6.69 3.97 8.52
N PRO A 89 -7.04 5.06 9.23
CA PRO A 89 -6.10 6.14 9.51
C PRO A 89 -4.97 5.65 10.44
N THR A 90 -3.83 6.31 10.34
CA THR A 90 -2.69 6.15 11.24
C THR A 90 -2.29 7.50 11.81
N GLU A 91 -1.54 7.51 12.88
CA GLU A 91 -0.91 8.73 13.43
C GLU A 91 0.15 9.34 12.49
N TRP A 92 0.58 8.57 11.49
CA TRP A 92 1.63 8.95 10.54
C TRP A 92 1.10 9.63 9.26
N GLY A 93 -0.21 9.81 9.13
CA GLY A 93 -0.85 10.30 7.92
C GLY A 93 -1.11 9.19 6.89
N ALA A 94 -0.06 8.61 6.32
CA ALA A 94 -0.21 7.49 5.38
C ALA A 94 -1.05 6.36 5.99
N PRO A 95 -2.23 6.01 5.42
CA PRO A 95 -3.14 5.03 6.01
C PRO A 95 -2.63 3.60 5.89
N THR A 96 -3.20 2.71 6.69
CA THR A 96 -3.18 1.27 6.46
C THR A 96 -4.53 0.80 5.93
N PHE A 97 -4.68 -0.49 5.67
CA PHE A 97 -5.97 -1.09 5.39
C PHE A 97 -6.16 -2.38 6.18
N GLU A 98 -7.40 -2.75 6.38
CA GLU A 98 -7.80 -3.98 7.06
C GLU A 98 -8.65 -4.84 6.14
N ILE A 99 -8.46 -6.15 6.22
CA ILE A 99 -9.33 -7.18 5.64
C ILE A 99 -9.89 -7.98 6.82
N ASP A 100 -11.21 -7.96 7.02
CA ASP A 100 -11.91 -8.60 8.13
C ASP A 100 -11.28 -8.29 9.50
N GLY A 101 -10.90 -7.02 9.70
CA GLY A 101 -10.27 -6.54 10.92
C GLY A 101 -8.78 -6.87 11.07
N ILE A 102 -8.19 -7.62 10.12
CA ILE A 102 -6.75 -7.92 10.10
C ILE A 102 -6.02 -6.79 9.37
N LYS A 103 -5.14 -6.11 10.11
CA LYS A 103 -4.31 -5.03 9.57
C LYS A 103 -3.25 -5.60 8.62
N MET A 104 -3.14 -5.02 7.42
CA MET A 104 -2.24 -5.50 6.36
C MET A 104 -0.86 -4.84 6.36
N LEU A 105 -0.74 -3.61 6.85
CA LEU A 105 0.53 -2.89 6.91
C LEU A 105 0.93 -2.57 8.36
N PRO A 106 2.22 -2.59 8.72
CA PRO A 106 2.69 -2.26 10.06
C PRO A 106 2.48 -0.76 10.36
N THR A 107 2.04 -0.45 11.59
CA THR A 107 1.75 0.93 12.02
C THR A 107 2.21 1.24 13.43
N SER A 108 2.80 0.28 14.15
CA SER A 108 3.09 0.42 15.57
C SER A 108 4.37 1.17 15.90
N LYS A 109 5.34 1.20 14.99
CA LYS A 109 6.66 1.78 15.23
C LYS A 109 7.04 2.87 14.23
N GLN A 110 6.43 2.86 13.08
CA GLN A 110 6.71 3.79 11.98
C GLN A 110 5.53 3.84 10.99
N SER A 111 5.54 4.87 10.15
CA SER A 111 4.61 4.97 9.03
C SER A 111 4.71 3.76 8.10
N PRO A 112 3.58 3.21 7.61
CA PRO A 112 3.64 2.17 6.56
C PRO A 112 4.36 2.65 5.30
N PHE A 113 4.33 3.94 5.03
CA PHE A 113 5.05 4.53 3.91
C PHE A 113 6.57 4.59 4.15
N GLU A 114 7.02 4.83 5.40
CA GLU A 114 8.45 4.75 5.78
C GLU A 114 8.94 3.30 5.86
N ASP A 115 8.12 2.38 6.33
CA ASP A 115 8.41 0.94 6.29
C ASP A 115 8.72 0.48 4.86
N ALA A 116 7.88 0.88 3.90
CA ALA A 116 8.11 0.63 2.48
C ALA A 116 9.43 1.23 1.99
N ARG A 117 9.81 2.43 2.43
CA ARG A 117 11.09 3.07 2.07
C ARG A 117 12.29 2.23 2.50
N HIS A 118 12.28 1.72 3.73
CA HIS A 118 13.37 0.90 4.26
C HIS A 118 13.50 -0.41 3.47
N LYS A 119 12.39 -1.09 3.18
CA LYS A 119 12.37 -2.33 2.41
C LYS A 119 12.83 -2.13 0.95
N VAL A 120 12.36 -1.05 0.31
CA VAL A 120 12.74 -0.67 -1.05
C VAL A 120 14.23 -0.34 -1.15
N ALA A 121 14.82 0.31 -0.14
CA ALA A 121 16.26 0.61 -0.15
C ALA A 121 17.14 -0.64 -0.25
N LEU A 122 16.69 -1.79 0.29
CA LEU A 122 17.45 -3.05 0.26
C LEU A 122 17.62 -3.59 -1.17
N ILE A 123 16.66 -3.37 -2.05
CA ILE A 123 16.72 -3.87 -3.43
C ILE A 123 17.39 -2.90 -4.41
N GLU A 124 17.71 -1.65 -3.97
CA GLU A 124 18.39 -0.64 -4.80
C GLU A 124 17.70 -0.45 -6.16
N PRO A 125 16.49 0.09 -6.23
CA PRO A 125 15.65 0.02 -7.42
C PRO A 125 16.03 0.98 -8.54
N ARG A 126 16.98 1.92 -8.33
CA ARG A 126 17.37 2.94 -9.35
C ARG A 126 17.78 2.30 -10.67
N GLY A 127 17.12 2.72 -11.76
CA GLY A 127 17.37 2.23 -13.10
C GLY A 127 16.95 0.77 -13.35
N LYS A 128 16.28 0.13 -12.37
CA LYS A 128 15.93 -1.29 -12.43
C LYS A 128 14.46 -1.50 -12.83
N ARG A 129 14.20 -2.67 -13.43
CA ARG A 129 12.87 -3.23 -13.56
C ARG A 129 12.54 -4.02 -12.30
N VAL A 130 11.50 -3.57 -11.60
CA VAL A 130 11.09 -4.11 -10.30
C VAL A 130 9.78 -4.88 -10.44
N LEU A 131 9.71 -6.06 -9.80
CA LEU A 131 8.49 -6.83 -9.61
C LEU A 131 7.99 -6.61 -8.17
N ASP A 132 6.78 -6.09 -8.03
CA ASP A 132 6.04 -5.97 -6.77
C ASP A 132 4.89 -6.98 -6.79
N THR A 133 5.02 -8.05 -6.01
CA THR A 133 4.12 -9.21 -6.10
C THR A 133 2.80 -9.03 -5.34
N CYS A 134 2.76 -8.13 -4.36
CA CYS A 134 1.59 -7.91 -3.50
C CYS A 134 1.45 -6.42 -3.26
N GLY A 135 0.92 -5.72 -4.26
CA GLY A 135 0.96 -4.26 -4.34
C GLY A 135 0.20 -3.52 -3.24
N GLY A 136 -0.86 -4.09 -2.69
CA GLY A 136 -1.64 -3.48 -1.62
C GLY A 136 -2.00 -2.02 -1.93
N LEU A 137 -1.72 -1.10 -1.00
CA LEU A 137 -1.91 0.34 -1.23
C LEU A 137 -0.84 0.97 -2.15
N GLY A 138 0.13 0.21 -2.65
CA GLY A 138 1.12 0.68 -3.61
C GLY A 138 2.30 1.45 -3.03
N TYR A 139 2.57 1.35 -1.74
CA TYR A 139 3.66 2.09 -1.10
C TYR A 139 5.04 1.66 -1.57
N PHE A 140 5.24 0.36 -1.84
CA PHE A 140 6.47 -0.11 -2.48
C PHE A 140 6.65 0.50 -3.86
N ALA A 141 5.62 0.50 -4.70
CA ALA A 141 5.67 1.09 -6.02
C ALA A 141 5.97 2.60 -5.94
N ALA A 142 5.31 3.35 -5.03
CA ALA A 142 5.57 4.77 -4.82
C ALA A 142 7.04 5.03 -4.45
N ARG A 143 7.59 4.26 -3.52
CA ARG A 143 9.00 4.41 -3.09
C ARG A 143 9.99 3.98 -4.16
N CYS A 144 9.68 2.96 -4.96
CA CYS A 144 10.48 2.58 -6.11
C CYS A 144 10.51 3.69 -7.18
N LEU A 145 9.37 4.33 -7.48
CA LEU A 145 9.30 5.49 -8.39
C LEU A 145 10.17 6.64 -7.89
N GLN A 146 10.04 7.01 -6.61
CA GLN A 146 10.84 8.07 -5.98
C GLN A 146 12.33 7.75 -5.99
N ALA A 147 12.71 6.48 -5.84
CA ALA A 147 14.09 6.02 -5.89
C ALA A 147 14.64 5.89 -7.33
N GLY A 148 13.82 6.19 -8.36
CA GLY A 148 14.25 6.18 -9.76
C GLY A 148 14.25 4.80 -10.42
N ALA A 149 13.34 3.90 -10.04
CA ALA A 149 13.13 2.65 -10.78
C ALA A 149 12.77 2.94 -12.24
N ALA A 150 13.32 2.16 -13.18
CA ALA A 150 13.02 2.31 -14.58
C ALA A 150 11.62 1.82 -14.93
N ARG A 151 11.19 0.73 -14.28
CA ARG A 151 9.85 0.16 -14.44
C ARG A 151 9.47 -0.65 -13.22
N ILE A 152 8.17 -0.63 -12.90
CA ILE A 152 7.58 -1.40 -11.81
C ILE A 152 6.36 -2.14 -12.36
N ASP A 153 6.37 -3.46 -12.28
CA ASP A 153 5.21 -4.30 -12.51
C ASP A 153 4.66 -4.70 -11.13
N SER A 154 3.56 -4.05 -10.70
CA SER A 154 2.92 -4.24 -9.38
C SER A 154 1.62 -5.01 -9.53
N PHE A 155 1.51 -6.15 -8.83
CA PHE A 155 0.35 -7.03 -8.86
C PHE A 155 -0.51 -6.87 -7.62
N GLU A 156 -1.81 -6.77 -7.80
CA GLU A 156 -2.81 -6.84 -6.74
C GLU A 156 -4.01 -7.64 -7.24
N LYS A 157 -4.40 -8.69 -6.50
CA LYS A 157 -5.50 -9.56 -6.91
C LYS A 157 -6.88 -9.08 -6.44
N ASN A 158 -6.91 -8.25 -5.40
CA ASN A 158 -8.16 -7.82 -4.79
C ASN A 158 -8.64 -6.49 -5.38
N ALA A 159 -9.77 -6.52 -6.07
CA ALA A 159 -10.38 -5.34 -6.71
C ALA A 159 -10.74 -4.24 -5.69
N ASP A 160 -11.15 -4.62 -4.47
CA ASP A 160 -11.50 -3.64 -3.43
C ASP A 160 -10.25 -2.97 -2.86
N VAL A 161 -9.11 -3.65 -2.80
CA VAL A 161 -7.83 -3.03 -2.46
C VAL A 161 -7.39 -2.06 -3.56
N LEU A 162 -7.57 -2.40 -4.82
CA LEU A 162 -7.32 -1.47 -5.93
C LEU A 162 -8.23 -0.25 -5.87
N TRP A 163 -9.50 -0.43 -5.48
CA TRP A 163 -10.38 0.70 -5.24
C TRP A 163 -9.90 1.57 -4.06
N LEU A 164 -9.44 0.99 -2.94
CA LEU A 164 -8.84 1.77 -1.84
C LEU A 164 -7.65 2.61 -2.31
N ARG A 165 -6.84 2.10 -3.26
CA ARG A 165 -5.74 2.89 -3.84
C ARG A 165 -6.24 4.16 -4.53
N THR A 166 -7.41 4.13 -5.17
CA THR A 166 -7.96 5.33 -5.81
C THR A 166 -8.36 6.40 -4.80
N LEU A 167 -8.73 6.00 -3.59
CA LEU A 167 -9.08 6.91 -2.49
C LEU A 167 -7.84 7.39 -1.70
N ASN A 168 -6.76 6.63 -1.71
CA ASN A 168 -5.59 6.91 -0.91
C ASN A 168 -4.62 7.89 -1.62
N PRO A 169 -4.43 9.12 -1.12
CA PRO A 169 -3.57 10.11 -1.76
C PRO A 169 -2.08 9.73 -1.73
N TRP A 170 -1.67 8.81 -0.85
CA TRP A 170 -0.31 8.29 -0.76
C TRP A 170 -0.03 7.18 -1.78
N SER A 171 -1.04 6.62 -2.42
CA SER A 171 -0.88 5.62 -3.48
C SER A 171 -0.36 6.28 -4.76
N PRO A 172 0.57 5.63 -5.49
CA PRO A 172 1.00 6.17 -6.78
C PRO A 172 -0.11 5.98 -7.83
N ASP A 173 -0.27 6.98 -8.66
CA ASP A 173 -1.17 6.92 -9.81
C ASP A 173 -0.41 6.41 -11.03
N ALA A 174 -0.89 5.33 -11.66
CA ALA A 174 -0.29 4.78 -12.87
C ALA A 174 -0.59 5.64 -14.12
N GLU A 175 -1.67 6.43 -14.05
CA GLU A 175 -2.10 7.33 -15.13
C GLU A 175 -1.46 8.73 -15.02
N ASP A 176 -0.74 9.01 -13.92
CA ASP A 176 0.01 10.26 -13.77
C ASP A 176 1.10 10.34 -14.86
N PRO A 177 1.14 11.40 -15.67
CA PRO A 177 2.17 11.60 -16.71
C PRO A 177 3.61 11.45 -16.18
N ALA A 178 3.86 11.83 -14.91
CA ALA A 178 5.17 11.65 -14.27
C ALA A 178 5.55 10.17 -14.06
N ASN A 179 4.56 9.26 -14.07
CA ASN A 179 4.73 7.82 -13.90
C ASN A 179 4.50 7.04 -15.21
N GLU A 180 4.22 7.71 -16.31
CA GLU A 180 3.86 7.09 -17.58
C GLU A 180 4.91 6.07 -18.03
N GLY A 181 4.45 4.85 -18.35
CA GLY A 181 5.32 3.74 -18.74
C GLY A 181 6.15 3.12 -17.61
N ARG A 182 6.30 3.81 -16.47
CA ARG A 182 7.14 3.34 -15.36
C ARG A 182 6.37 2.47 -14.36
N LEU A 183 5.09 2.75 -14.11
CA LEU A 183 4.24 1.95 -13.23
C LEU A 183 3.19 1.18 -14.03
N GLN A 184 3.25 -0.14 -13.96
CA GLN A 184 2.25 -1.05 -14.50
C GLN A 184 1.50 -1.71 -13.35
N LEU A 185 0.30 -1.21 -13.05
CA LEU A 185 -0.57 -1.82 -12.06
C LEU A 185 -1.38 -2.95 -12.71
N ARG A 186 -1.23 -4.17 -12.19
CA ARG A 186 -1.89 -5.37 -12.73
C ARG A 186 -2.90 -5.92 -11.74
N HIS A 187 -4.17 -5.87 -12.13
CA HIS A 187 -5.24 -6.59 -11.41
C HIS A 187 -5.15 -8.06 -11.78
N ALA A 188 -4.36 -8.83 -11.04
CA ALA A 188 -4.17 -10.25 -11.30
C ALA A 188 -3.63 -10.98 -10.07
N ASP A 189 -3.92 -12.27 -9.97
CA ASP A 189 -3.28 -13.16 -9.03
C ASP A 189 -1.84 -13.47 -9.50
N VAL A 190 -0.85 -12.98 -8.77
CA VAL A 190 0.56 -13.14 -9.12
C VAL A 190 1.00 -14.60 -9.08
N SER A 191 0.37 -15.44 -8.27
CA SER A 191 0.70 -16.87 -8.20
C SER A 191 0.49 -17.58 -9.54
N LEU A 192 -0.43 -17.09 -10.35
CA LEU A 192 -0.72 -17.56 -11.70
C LEU A 192 0.02 -16.74 -12.77
N ALA A 193 -0.06 -15.39 -12.63
CA ALA A 193 0.46 -14.47 -13.62
C ALA A 193 1.99 -14.50 -13.76
N ILE A 194 2.72 -14.87 -12.70
CA ILE A 194 4.19 -14.94 -12.73
C ILE A 194 4.72 -15.90 -13.78
N SER A 195 3.95 -16.92 -14.14
CA SER A 195 4.31 -17.89 -15.20
C SER A 195 4.48 -17.21 -16.58
N GLN A 196 3.80 -16.08 -16.81
CA GLN A 196 3.85 -15.30 -18.04
C GLN A 196 4.95 -14.22 -18.03
N VAL A 197 5.60 -14.00 -16.91
CA VAL A 197 6.74 -13.09 -16.82
C VAL A 197 7.95 -13.78 -17.44
N ALA A 198 8.63 -13.10 -18.37
CA ALA A 198 9.77 -13.66 -19.09
C ALA A 198 10.96 -13.98 -18.15
N ASP A 199 11.73 -15.00 -18.49
CA ASP A 199 12.91 -15.42 -17.75
C ASP A 199 13.94 -14.28 -17.67
N ALA A 200 14.60 -14.15 -16.54
CA ALA A 200 15.67 -13.18 -16.29
C ALA A 200 15.32 -11.74 -16.75
N SER A 201 14.04 -11.35 -16.68
CA SER A 201 13.57 -10.03 -17.15
C SER A 201 13.45 -8.99 -16.02
N ILE A 202 13.59 -9.41 -14.77
CA ILE A 202 13.42 -8.60 -13.57
C ILE A 202 14.78 -8.40 -12.89
N ASP A 203 15.09 -7.17 -12.48
CA ASP A 203 16.34 -6.84 -11.80
C ASP A 203 16.23 -6.93 -10.28
N ALA A 204 15.03 -6.64 -9.75
CA ALA A 204 14.76 -6.69 -8.32
C ALA A 204 13.30 -7.01 -8.05
N ALA A 205 12.98 -7.61 -6.91
CA ALA A 205 11.62 -7.94 -6.52
C ALA A 205 11.34 -7.60 -5.05
N LEU A 206 10.09 -7.25 -4.79
CA LEU A 206 9.51 -7.10 -3.46
C LEU A 206 8.39 -8.13 -3.32
N HIS A 207 8.48 -8.94 -2.26
CA HIS A 207 7.51 -9.97 -1.95
C HIS A 207 7.06 -9.80 -0.50
N ASP A 208 5.91 -9.17 -0.33
CA ASP A 208 5.27 -8.91 0.97
C ASP A 208 3.86 -9.54 0.97
N PRO A 209 3.79 -10.87 0.95
CA PRO A 209 2.51 -11.57 0.84
C PRO A 209 1.70 -11.45 2.14
N PRO A 210 0.37 -11.59 2.07
CA PRO A 210 -0.46 -11.83 3.23
C PRO A 210 0.06 -13.04 4.04
N ARG A 211 -0.35 -13.14 5.30
CA ARG A 211 0.08 -14.26 6.17
C ARG A 211 -0.11 -15.61 5.49
N PHE A 212 0.77 -16.56 5.80
CA PHE A 212 0.76 -17.93 5.26
C PHE A 212 -0.63 -18.58 5.26
N GLY A 213 -1.44 -18.39 6.32
CA GLY A 213 -2.79 -18.93 6.40
C GLY A 213 -3.81 -18.31 5.43
N ILE A 214 -3.46 -17.19 4.77
CA ILE A 214 -4.34 -16.48 3.81
C ILE A 214 -3.90 -16.74 2.37
N ALA A 215 -2.58 -16.81 2.13
CA ALA A 215 -1.99 -16.90 0.79
C ALA A 215 -0.84 -17.90 0.75
N GLY A 216 -1.11 -19.14 1.17
CA GLY A 216 -0.11 -20.21 1.29
C GLY A 216 0.59 -20.54 -0.03
N GLU A 217 -0.08 -20.33 -1.18
CA GLU A 217 0.47 -20.51 -2.52
C GLU A 217 1.69 -19.62 -2.79
N LEU A 218 1.71 -18.41 -2.22
CA LEU A 218 2.81 -17.44 -2.35
C LEU A 218 4.05 -17.82 -1.52
N TYR A 219 3.92 -18.82 -0.65
CA TYR A 219 5.02 -19.41 0.13
C TYR A 219 5.46 -20.78 -0.40
N SER A 220 4.90 -21.23 -1.54
CA SER A 220 5.20 -22.53 -2.12
C SER A 220 6.59 -22.57 -2.78
N GLN A 221 7.19 -23.77 -2.89
CA GLN A 221 8.42 -23.95 -3.63
C GLN A 221 8.27 -23.52 -5.10
N VAL A 222 7.12 -23.86 -5.71
CA VAL A 222 6.83 -23.53 -7.11
C VAL A 222 6.86 -22.02 -7.33
N PHE A 223 6.29 -21.25 -6.40
CA PHE A 223 6.31 -19.78 -6.51
C PHE A 223 7.74 -19.22 -6.39
N TYR A 224 8.54 -19.75 -5.46
CA TYR A 224 9.95 -19.32 -5.33
C TYR A 224 10.81 -19.73 -6.53
N ASP A 225 10.54 -20.88 -7.14
CA ASP A 225 11.21 -21.28 -8.38
C ASP A 225 10.86 -20.30 -9.53
N HIS A 226 9.60 -19.83 -9.60
CA HIS A 226 9.22 -18.77 -10.52
C HIS A 226 9.91 -17.43 -10.21
N LEU A 227 10.01 -17.02 -8.94
CA LEU A 227 10.78 -15.82 -8.57
C LEU A 227 12.25 -15.93 -9.00
N ALA A 228 12.85 -17.11 -8.80
CA ALA A 228 14.21 -17.38 -9.24
C ALA A 228 14.35 -17.35 -10.76
N ARG A 229 13.36 -17.86 -11.51
CA ARG A 229 13.33 -17.85 -12.98
C ARG A 229 13.26 -16.45 -13.55
N VAL A 230 12.37 -15.61 -13.03
CA VAL A 230 12.13 -14.25 -13.56
C VAL A 230 13.24 -13.26 -13.18
N LEU A 231 13.91 -13.46 -12.04
CA LEU A 231 15.01 -12.62 -11.59
C LEU A 231 16.30 -12.93 -12.35
N ARG A 232 17.01 -11.91 -12.78
CA ARG A 232 18.37 -12.03 -13.34
C ARG A 232 19.34 -12.56 -12.30
N ARG A 233 20.43 -13.17 -12.75
CA ARG A 233 21.57 -13.46 -11.85
C ARG A 233 22.07 -12.17 -11.22
N GLY A 234 22.33 -12.20 -9.90
CA GLY A 234 22.65 -11.02 -9.12
C GLY A 234 21.44 -10.14 -8.77
N GLY A 235 20.23 -10.50 -9.23
CA GLY A 235 19.00 -9.81 -8.88
C GLY A 235 18.67 -9.97 -7.38
N LYS A 236 18.09 -8.92 -6.79
CA LYS A 236 17.74 -8.86 -5.37
C LYS A 236 16.26 -9.09 -5.17
N LEU A 237 15.90 -9.89 -4.19
CA LEU A 237 14.54 -10.08 -3.69
C LEU A 237 14.51 -9.72 -2.19
N PHE A 238 13.67 -8.77 -1.78
CA PHE A 238 13.29 -8.68 -0.39
C PHE A 238 11.99 -9.46 -0.17
N HIS A 239 12.00 -10.37 0.79
CA HIS A 239 10.81 -11.13 1.21
C HIS A 239 10.51 -10.86 2.67
N TYR A 240 9.33 -10.28 2.94
CA TYR A 240 8.79 -10.12 4.28
C TYR A 240 8.37 -11.47 4.85
N THR A 241 8.89 -11.83 6.01
CA THR A 241 8.53 -13.08 6.69
C THR A 241 7.80 -12.86 8.02
N GLY A 242 7.91 -11.69 8.60
CA GLY A 242 7.18 -11.12 9.72
C GLY A 242 7.14 -11.93 11.01
N SER A 243 7.12 -11.22 12.14
CA SER A 243 6.92 -11.81 13.48
C SER A 243 5.56 -12.51 13.66
N PRO A 244 4.43 -12.03 13.02
CA PRO A 244 3.14 -12.68 13.19
C PRO A 244 3.07 -14.14 12.72
N ASN A 245 3.90 -14.51 11.74
CA ASN A 245 3.94 -15.89 11.25
C ASN A 245 4.48 -16.90 12.28
N LYS A 246 5.29 -16.47 13.24
CA LYS A 246 5.81 -17.34 14.32
C LYS A 246 4.75 -17.71 15.36
N LEU A 247 3.77 -16.83 15.58
CA LEU A 247 2.84 -16.92 16.71
C LEU A 247 1.54 -17.66 16.38
N THR A 248 1.14 -17.73 15.10
CA THR A 248 -0.20 -18.17 14.72
C THR A 248 -0.31 -19.59 14.22
N THR A 249 0.78 -20.26 13.85
CA THR A 249 0.71 -21.57 13.18
C THR A 249 1.51 -22.70 13.86
N GLY A 250 2.28 -22.39 14.92
CA GLY A 250 3.24 -23.34 15.49
C GLY A 250 4.39 -23.72 14.54
N ARG A 251 4.43 -23.13 13.33
CA ARG A 251 5.45 -23.33 12.30
C ARG A 251 6.46 -22.21 12.30
N ASP A 252 7.74 -22.55 12.12
CA ASP A 252 8.79 -21.54 11.90
C ASP A 252 8.78 -21.13 10.41
N VAL A 253 7.77 -20.32 10.05
CA VAL A 253 7.59 -19.84 8.65
C VAL A 253 8.85 -19.17 8.11
N PRO A 254 9.56 -18.27 8.84
CA PRO A 254 10.82 -17.71 8.36
C PRO A 254 11.87 -18.75 8.00
N ARG A 255 12.01 -19.81 8.79
CA ARG A 255 12.96 -20.90 8.51
C ARG A 255 12.55 -21.74 7.30
N GLU A 256 11.25 -22.00 7.15
CA GLU A 256 10.74 -22.73 5.97
C GLU A 256 10.91 -21.90 4.69
N VAL A 257 10.64 -20.59 4.76
CA VAL A 257 10.88 -19.64 3.65
C VAL A 257 12.35 -19.66 3.26
N ALA A 258 13.26 -19.53 4.23
CA ALA A 258 14.71 -19.55 3.98
C ALA A 258 15.13 -20.82 3.23
N LYS A 259 14.73 -21.99 3.72
CA LYS A 259 15.05 -23.28 3.07
C LYS A 259 14.56 -23.35 1.62
N ARG A 260 13.33 -22.89 1.36
CA ARG A 260 12.75 -22.91 0.02
C ARG A 260 13.42 -21.94 -0.94
N LEU A 261 13.79 -20.74 -0.47
CA LEU A 261 14.53 -19.77 -1.26
C LEU A 261 15.94 -20.26 -1.59
N GLU A 262 16.65 -20.89 -0.62
CA GLU A 262 17.96 -21.51 -0.87
C GLU A 262 17.86 -22.63 -1.92
N LYS A 263 16.82 -23.49 -1.82
CA LYS A 263 16.53 -24.52 -2.82
C LYS A 263 16.23 -23.94 -4.20
N ALA A 264 15.56 -22.79 -4.27
CA ALA A 264 15.31 -22.06 -5.52
C ALA A 264 16.58 -21.35 -6.08
N GLY A 265 17.72 -21.44 -5.40
CA GLY A 265 19.00 -20.89 -5.85
C GLY A 265 19.30 -19.48 -5.40
N PHE A 266 18.75 -19.05 -4.28
CA PHE A 266 19.10 -17.76 -3.66
C PHE A 266 20.19 -17.92 -2.58
N LYS A 267 20.99 -16.88 -2.39
CA LYS A 267 21.82 -16.66 -1.21
C LYS A 267 21.09 -15.67 -0.29
N LEU A 268 20.95 -15.99 0.99
CA LEU A 268 20.12 -15.22 1.92
C LEU A 268 20.95 -14.42 2.90
N GLN A 269 20.38 -13.28 3.31
CA GLN A 269 20.81 -12.45 4.42
C GLN A 269 19.57 -11.99 5.19
N LEU A 270 19.58 -12.07 6.53
CA LEU A 270 18.52 -11.47 7.35
C LEU A 270 18.55 -9.94 7.19
N ALA A 271 17.39 -9.34 6.99
CA ALA A 271 17.24 -7.91 6.82
C ALA A 271 15.87 -7.45 7.31
N LEU A 272 15.83 -6.46 8.18
CA LEU A 272 14.61 -5.95 8.79
C LEU A 272 13.77 -7.11 9.40
N ASP A 273 12.50 -7.18 9.03
CA ASP A 273 11.53 -8.21 9.42
C ASP A 273 11.34 -9.31 8.36
N GLY A 274 12.38 -9.54 7.57
CA GLY A 274 12.38 -10.52 6.48
C GLY A 274 13.77 -10.99 6.08
N VAL A 275 13.89 -11.37 4.82
CA VAL A 275 15.13 -11.80 4.21
C VAL A 275 15.41 -11.02 2.92
N LEU A 276 16.67 -10.62 2.75
CA LEU A 276 17.20 -10.17 1.46
C LEU A 276 17.84 -11.40 0.79
N ALA A 277 17.33 -11.73 -0.39
CA ALA A 277 17.75 -12.89 -1.16
C ALA A 277 18.45 -12.43 -2.46
N LEU A 278 19.63 -12.94 -2.74
CA LEU A 278 20.40 -12.67 -3.94
C LEU A 278 20.35 -13.88 -4.87
N ARG A 279 19.89 -13.67 -6.11
CA ARG A 279 19.83 -14.72 -7.14
C ARG A 279 21.24 -15.12 -7.59
N ARG A 280 21.60 -16.40 -7.42
CA ARG A 280 22.89 -16.98 -7.85
C ARG A 280 23.00 -17.12 -9.38
#